data_20553bf4eb022c49b1026d801c113e30
#
_entry.id   20553bf4eb022c49b1026d801c113e30
#
_cell.length_a   1.000
_cell.length_b   1.000
_cell.length_c   1.000
_cell.angle_alpha   90.00
_cell.angle_beta   90.00
_cell.angle_gamma   90.00
#
_symmetry.space_group_name_H-M   'P 1'
#
loop_
_entity.id
_entity.type
_entity.pdbx_description
1 polymer ?
#
loop_
_entity_poly.entity_id
_entity_poly.type
_entity_poly.pdbx_seq_one_letter_code
_entity_poly.pdbx_strand_id
1 'polypeptide(L)'
;QIDYATRFIVPAVFIVLVVLGFRMSKNCPFAYGYSLLSTPKLNETQIAEQMIEDNFSSTNMVALMVPAGDYDKERELLQELESYDEVDSSMGLTNIEAMDGYMLADKLTPRQFAELANLDYELAEVVYAAYAANQDNYGQLAGNITNYQVPLIDMLLYVCDQLDAGVVTLSDDQMQLLSDAKVQMLSAKNQLQGDQYSRMLLYLTLPVSGDETYAFTDTIQEIARKYYPDGNI
;
A
#
# COMPACT_ATOMS: atom_id res chain seq x y z
N GLN A 1 -70.45 3.57 -14.04
CA GLN A 1 -70.16 2.93 -12.73
C GLN A 1 -68.72 2.38 -12.64
N ILE A 2 -68.01 2.16 -13.76
CA ILE A 2 -66.64 1.68 -13.78
C ILE A 2 -65.66 2.79 -13.33
N ASP A 3 -65.92 4.05 -13.67
CA ASP A 3 -65.03 5.20 -13.34
C ASP A 3 -64.90 5.50 -11.83
N TYR A 4 -65.93 5.18 -11.03
CA TYR A 4 -65.87 5.44 -9.58
C TYR A 4 -65.05 4.42 -8.80
N ALA A 5 -65.03 3.17 -9.23
CA ALA A 5 -64.24 2.13 -8.60
C ALA A 5 -62.73 2.25 -8.97
N THR A 6 -62.44 2.56 -10.23
CA THR A 6 -61.06 2.73 -10.71
C THR A 6 -60.36 3.93 -10.07
N ARG A 7 -61.07 4.98 -9.66
CA ARG A 7 -60.52 6.16 -9.05
C ARG A 7 -59.71 5.90 -7.74
N PHE A 8 -60.09 4.89 -6.98
CA PHE A 8 -59.41 4.52 -5.73
C PHE A 8 -58.53 3.28 -5.90
N ILE A 9 -58.91 2.36 -6.78
CA ILE A 9 -58.15 1.12 -6.99
C ILE A 9 -56.83 1.41 -7.70
N VAL A 10 -56.81 2.26 -8.73
CA VAL A 10 -55.60 2.55 -9.50
C VAL A 10 -54.53 3.21 -8.63
N PRO A 11 -54.81 4.25 -7.81
CA PRO A 11 -53.80 4.79 -6.89
C PRO A 11 -53.31 3.80 -5.84
N ALA A 12 -54.21 2.96 -5.30
CA ALA A 12 -53.85 1.93 -4.33
C ALA A 12 -52.88 0.89 -4.93
N VAL A 13 -53.18 0.40 -6.13
CA VAL A 13 -52.28 -0.53 -6.86
C VAL A 13 -50.95 0.13 -7.17
N PHE A 14 -50.94 1.40 -7.57
CA PHE A 14 -49.72 2.14 -7.85
C PHE A 14 -48.85 2.29 -6.60
N ILE A 15 -49.42 2.62 -5.44
CA ILE A 15 -48.70 2.69 -4.17
C ILE A 15 -48.12 1.34 -3.81
N VAL A 16 -48.82 0.25 -3.97
CA VAL A 16 -48.32 -1.10 -3.72
C VAL A 16 -47.15 -1.42 -4.64
N LEU A 17 -47.24 -1.08 -5.93
CA LEU A 17 -46.13 -1.29 -6.89
C LEU A 17 -44.91 -0.44 -6.54
N VAL A 18 -45.08 0.80 -6.11
CA VAL A 18 -43.98 1.67 -5.68
C VAL A 18 -43.27 1.12 -4.43
N VAL A 19 -44.06 0.64 -3.44
CA VAL A 19 -43.50 0.04 -2.23
C VAL A 19 -42.75 -1.26 -2.54
N LEU A 20 -43.33 -2.12 -3.42
CA LEU A 20 -42.65 -3.33 -3.88
C LEU A 20 -41.37 -3.01 -4.65
N GLY A 21 -41.40 -2.04 -5.57
CA GLY A 21 -40.26 -1.60 -6.34
C GLY A 21 -39.16 -1.05 -5.43
N PHE A 22 -39.52 -0.28 -4.41
CA PHE A 22 -38.55 0.24 -3.43
C PHE A 22 -37.91 -0.88 -2.59
N ARG A 23 -38.69 -1.89 -2.19
CA ARG A 23 -38.16 -3.06 -1.49
C ARG A 23 -37.23 -3.90 -2.37
N MET A 24 -37.61 -4.11 -3.62
CA MET A 24 -36.77 -4.85 -4.57
C MET A 24 -35.47 -4.08 -4.92
N SER A 25 -35.54 -2.75 -5.00
CA SER A 25 -34.38 -1.89 -5.24
C SER A 25 -33.31 -2.01 -4.15
N LYS A 26 -33.70 -2.22 -2.88
CA LYS A 26 -32.74 -2.43 -1.79
C LYS A 26 -32.01 -3.77 -1.85
N ASN A 27 -32.53 -4.75 -2.55
CA ASN A 27 -31.92 -6.06 -2.74
C ASN A 27 -31.20 -6.18 -4.09
N CYS A 28 -31.06 -5.06 -4.82
CA CYS A 28 -30.33 -5.06 -6.08
C CYS A 28 -28.82 -4.96 -5.77
N PRO A 29 -28.00 -5.93 -6.16
CA PRO A 29 -26.57 -5.86 -5.94
C PRO A 29 -25.97 -4.68 -6.72
N PHE A 30 -25.09 -3.95 -6.09
CA PHE A 30 -24.34 -2.87 -6.74
C PHE A 30 -23.41 -3.47 -7.81
N ALA A 31 -23.55 -3.04 -9.06
CA ALA A 31 -22.64 -3.38 -10.13
C ALA A 31 -21.90 -2.10 -10.58
N TYR A 32 -20.59 -2.03 -10.33
CA TYR A 32 -19.79 -0.84 -10.64
C TYR A 32 -19.21 -0.84 -12.05
N GLY A 33 -19.23 -1.95 -12.76
CA GLY A 33 -18.65 -2.06 -14.08
C GLY A 33 -19.63 -2.70 -15.09
N TYR A 34 -19.47 -2.34 -16.36
CA TYR A 34 -20.22 -2.98 -17.46
C TYR A 34 -19.93 -4.48 -17.56
N SER A 35 -18.76 -4.93 -17.13
CA SER A 35 -18.38 -6.35 -17.06
C SER A 35 -19.22 -7.15 -16.06
N LEU A 36 -19.71 -6.50 -14.99
CA LEU A 36 -20.54 -7.14 -13.96
C LEU A 36 -22.01 -7.24 -14.33
N LEU A 37 -22.43 -6.61 -15.42
CA LEU A 37 -23.79 -6.75 -15.93
C LEU A 37 -23.94 -8.12 -16.62
N SER A 38 -24.62 -9.05 -15.97
CA SER A 38 -24.93 -10.34 -16.58
C SER A 38 -25.83 -10.13 -17.80
N THR A 39 -25.25 -10.31 -18.98
CA THR A 39 -25.99 -10.33 -20.23
C THR A 39 -26.31 -11.77 -20.62
N PRO A 40 -27.46 -12.05 -21.29
CA PRO A 40 -27.81 -13.40 -21.72
C PRO A 40 -26.80 -14.02 -22.68
N LYS A 41 -25.92 -13.19 -23.29
CA LYS A 41 -24.84 -13.59 -24.16
C LYS A 41 -23.62 -12.78 -23.83
N LEU A 42 -22.56 -13.48 -23.42
CA LEU A 42 -21.28 -12.87 -23.13
C LEU A 42 -20.71 -12.20 -24.42
N ASN A 43 -20.19 -11.00 -24.27
CA ASN A 43 -19.42 -10.35 -25.31
C ASN A 43 -17.95 -10.83 -25.29
N GLU A 44 -17.17 -10.48 -26.32
CA GLU A 44 -15.76 -10.90 -26.44
C GLU A 44 -14.90 -10.43 -25.24
N THR A 45 -15.19 -9.27 -24.69
CA THR A 45 -14.49 -8.73 -23.52
C THR A 45 -14.78 -9.55 -22.26
N GLN A 46 -16.03 -9.91 -22.03
CA GLN A 46 -16.45 -10.74 -20.90
C GLN A 46 -15.89 -12.17 -20.99
N ILE A 47 -15.81 -12.71 -22.23
CA ILE A 47 -15.16 -14.02 -22.45
C ILE A 47 -13.66 -13.93 -22.15
N ALA A 48 -12.99 -12.88 -22.61
CA ALA A 48 -11.56 -12.67 -22.34
C ALA A 48 -11.29 -12.47 -20.84
N GLU A 49 -12.11 -11.68 -20.15
CA GLU A 49 -12.06 -11.46 -18.70
C GLU A 49 -12.24 -12.79 -17.94
N GLN A 50 -13.23 -13.60 -18.30
CA GLN A 50 -13.47 -14.91 -17.72
C GLN A 50 -12.27 -15.87 -17.96
N MET A 51 -11.64 -15.83 -19.15
CA MET A 51 -10.44 -16.60 -19.42
C MET A 51 -9.24 -16.14 -18.58
N ILE A 52 -9.12 -14.84 -18.29
CA ILE A 52 -8.10 -14.30 -17.40
C ILE A 52 -8.35 -14.75 -15.97
N GLU A 53 -9.59 -14.61 -15.47
CA GLU A 53 -9.98 -15.05 -14.13
C GLU A 53 -9.74 -16.55 -13.91
N ASP A 54 -10.12 -17.38 -14.87
CA ASP A 54 -9.96 -18.84 -14.80
C ASP A 54 -8.48 -19.28 -14.78
N ASN A 55 -7.57 -18.51 -15.38
CA ASN A 55 -6.16 -18.89 -15.54
C ASN A 55 -5.20 -18.15 -14.59
N PHE A 56 -5.54 -16.92 -14.16
CA PHE A 56 -4.63 -16.06 -13.39
C PHE A 56 -5.21 -15.61 -12.04
N SER A 57 -6.43 -15.98 -11.72
CA SER A 57 -7.24 -15.48 -10.61
C SER A 57 -7.52 -13.96 -10.71
N SER A 58 -8.69 -13.52 -10.37
CA SER A 58 -8.95 -12.08 -10.30
C SER A 58 -8.40 -11.54 -8.97
N THR A 59 -7.47 -10.62 -9.05
CA THR A 59 -6.88 -9.99 -7.87
C THR A 59 -7.62 -8.68 -7.61
N ASN A 60 -8.43 -8.65 -6.56
CA ASN A 60 -9.01 -7.40 -6.07
C ASN A 60 -7.94 -6.64 -5.30
N MET A 61 -7.56 -5.46 -5.79
CA MET A 61 -6.52 -4.64 -5.18
C MET A 61 -7.12 -3.35 -4.61
N VAL A 62 -6.90 -3.12 -3.33
CA VAL A 62 -7.26 -1.89 -2.62
C VAL A 62 -5.98 -1.12 -2.29
N ALA A 63 -5.97 0.18 -2.57
CA ALA A 63 -4.88 1.07 -2.20
C ALA A 63 -5.29 1.87 -0.95
N LEU A 64 -4.54 1.68 0.13
CA LEU A 64 -4.66 2.45 1.36
C LEU A 64 -3.58 3.54 1.36
N MET A 65 -3.99 4.79 1.61
CA MET A 65 -3.06 5.92 1.74
C MET A 65 -3.00 6.36 3.19
N VAL A 66 -1.78 6.43 3.73
CA VAL A 66 -1.52 6.87 5.11
C VAL A 66 -0.48 7.98 5.12
N PRO A 67 -0.43 8.85 6.15
CA PRO A 67 0.64 9.83 6.30
C PRO A 67 2.01 9.17 6.27
N ALA A 68 2.92 9.67 5.43
CA ALA A 68 4.27 9.13 5.26
C ALA A 68 5.20 9.51 6.42
N GLY A 69 6.26 8.73 6.63
CA GLY A 69 7.39 9.07 7.50
C GLY A 69 7.51 8.26 8.77
N ASP A 70 6.56 7.38 9.09
CA ASP A 70 6.63 6.49 10.23
C ASP A 70 6.59 5.01 9.79
N TYR A 71 7.74 4.50 9.38
CA TYR A 71 7.86 3.12 8.88
C TYR A 71 7.49 2.05 9.91
N ASP A 72 7.64 2.34 11.21
CA ASP A 72 7.25 1.38 12.26
C ASP A 72 5.73 1.22 12.30
N LYS A 73 4.99 2.34 12.28
CA LYS A 73 3.52 2.31 12.20
C LYS A 73 3.01 1.71 10.88
N GLU A 74 3.66 2.04 9.77
CA GLU A 74 3.31 1.47 8.47
C GLU A 74 3.45 -0.06 8.49
N ARG A 75 4.55 -0.57 9.08
CA ARG A 75 4.79 -2.01 9.23
C ARG A 75 3.76 -2.68 10.13
N GLU A 76 3.50 -2.11 11.30
CA GLU A 76 2.51 -2.65 12.24
C GLU A 76 1.11 -2.70 11.63
N LEU A 77 0.72 -1.65 10.91
CA LEU A 77 -0.56 -1.59 10.20
C LEU A 77 -0.66 -2.67 9.13
N LEU A 78 0.38 -2.85 8.30
CA LEU A 78 0.39 -3.91 7.28
C LEU A 78 0.29 -5.30 7.91
N GLN A 79 1.04 -5.56 9.01
CA GLN A 79 0.99 -6.83 9.72
C GLN A 79 -0.39 -7.09 10.35
N GLU A 80 -1.06 -6.06 10.92
CA GLU A 80 -2.43 -6.22 11.42
C GLU A 80 -3.39 -6.55 10.27
N LEU A 81 -3.29 -5.86 9.12
CA LEU A 81 -4.14 -6.11 7.95
C LEU A 81 -3.90 -7.49 7.32
N GLU A 82 -2.66 -7.94 7.24
CA GLU A 82 -2.31 -9.29 6.75
C GLU A 82 -2.79 -10.43 7.66
N SER A 83 -3.19 -10.13 8.89
CA SER A 83 -3.77 -11.12 9.80
C SER A 83 -5.22 -11.51 9.48
N TYR A 84 -5.87 -10.79 8.58
CA TYR A 84 -7.24 -11.05 8.15
C TYR A 84 -7.27 -12.03 6.96
N ASP A 85 -8.19 -13.00 6.99
CA ASP A 85 -8.35 -14.01 5.95
C ASP A 85 -8.76 -13.41 4.58
N GLU A 86 -9.33 -12.21 4.60
CA GLU A 86 -9.72 -11.45 3.42
C GLU A 86 -8.53 -10.83 2.68
N VAL A 87 -7.34 -10.77 3.30
CA VAL A 87 -6.11 -10.24 2.70
C VAL A 87 -5.23 -11.40 2.27
N ASP A 88 -5.05 -11.56 0.96
CA ASP A 88 -4.15 -12.56 0.37
C ASP A 88 -2.67 -12.15 0.55
N SER A 89 -2.39 -10.90 0.26
CA SER A 89 -1.04 -10.33 0.40
C SER A 89 -1.08 -8.80 0.46
N SER A 90 0.01 -8.20 0.90
CA SER A 90 0.15 -6.75 0.90
C SER A 90 1.48 -6.28 0.28
N MET A 91 1.53 -5.03 -0.15
CA MET A 91 2.75 -4.38 -0.63
C MET A 91 2.81 -2.95 -0.10
N GLY A 92 3.82 -2.67 0.67
CA GLY A 92 4.20 -1.34 1.15
C GLY A 92 5.71 -1.21 1.16
N LEU A 93 6.24 -0.01 1.37
CA LEU A 93 7.69 0.19 1.41
C LEU A 93 8.36 -0.61 2.53
N THR A 94 7.60 -0.92 3.58
CA THR A 94 8.08 -1.59 4.79
C THR A 94 8.16 -3.11 4.69
N ASN A 95 7.55 -3.73 3.66
CA ASN A 95 7.59 -5.17 3.44
C ASN A 95 8.24 -5.57 2.11
N ILE A 96 8.96 -4.64 1.45
CA ILE A 96 9.81 -4.97 0.30
C ILE A 96 11.18 -5.40 0.79
N GLU A 97 11.58 -6.61 0.43
CA GLU A 97 12.92 -7.13 0.70
C GLU A 97 13.96 -6.36 -0.14
N ALA A 98 15.02 -5.91 0.53
CA ALA A 98 16.14 -5.21 -0.10
C ALA A 98 17.24 -6.19 -0.48
N MET A 99 17.89 -6.78 0.52
CA MET A 99 18.99 -7.76 0.37
C MET A 99 19.19 -8.55 1.67
N ASP A 100 19.63 -9.79 1.54
CA ASP A 100 19.99 -10.68 2.66
C ASP A 100 18.92 -10.78 3.77
N GLY A 101 17.63 -10.74 3.39
CA GLY A 101 16.51 -10.83 4.31
C GLY A 101 16.15 -9.52 5.03
N TYR A 102 16.86 -8.43 4.78
CA TYR A 102 16.49 -7.11 5.29
C TYR A 102 15.44 -6.45 4.39
N MET A 103 14.47 -5.80 5.02
CA MET A 103 13.48 -4.99 4.31
C MET A 103 14.01 -3.56 4.07
N LEU A 104 13.49 -2.88 3.04
CA LEU A 104 13.90 -1.51 2.71
C LEU A 104 13.76 -0.52 3.88
N ALA A 105 12.76 -0.71 4.72
CA ALA A 105 12.50 0.15 5.88
C ALA A 105 13.10 -0.37 7.20
N ASP A 106 13.91 -1.45 7.18
CA ASP A 106 14.59 -1.91 8.38
C ASP A 106 15.64 -0.90 8.85
N LYS A 107 15.64 -0.65 10.16
CA LYS A 107 16.57 0.30 10.78
C LYS A 107 17.85 -0.43 11.15
N LEU A 108 18.94 -0.08 10.49
CA LEU A 108 20.26 -0.68 10.68
C LEU A 108 21.18 0.25 11.47
N THR A 109 22.02 -0.35 12.31
CA THR A 109 23.18 0.32 12.93
C THR A 109 24.33 0.44 11.92
N PRO A 110 25.33 1.32 12.16
CA PRO A 110 26.52 1.40 11.30
C PRO A 110 27.20 0.04 11.06
N ARG A 111 27.26 -0.81 12.10
CA ARG A 111 27.85 -2.14 11.98
C ARG A 111 27.06 -3.07 11.06
N GLN A 112 25.74 -3.13 11.24
CA GLN A 112 24.87 -3.96 10.39
C GLN A 112 24.92 -3.49 8.94
N PHE A 113 24.92 -2.17 8.73
CA PHE A 113 25.03 -1.59 7.40
C PHE A 113 26.38 -1.89 6.75
N ALA A 114 27.50 -1.79 7.51
CA ALA A 114 28.85 -2.12 7.02
C ALA A 114 28.95 -3.58 6.57
N GLU A 115 28.41 -4.50 7.38
CA GLU A 115 28.34 -5.93 7.06
C GLU A 115 27.51 -6.19 5.79
N LEU A 116 26.32 -5.59 5.70
CA LEU A 116 25.41 -5.75 4.56
C LEU A 116 25.99 -5.18 3.25
N ALA A 117 26.58 -3.98 3.31
CA ALA A 117 27.12 -3.29 2.15
C ALA A 117 28.58 -3.70 1.82
N ASN A 118 29.16 -4.63 2.59
CA ASN A 118 30.59 -5.02 2.51
C ASN A 118 31.53 -3.81 2.52
N LEU A 119 31.32 -2.91 3.49
CA LEU A 119 32.09 -1.70 3.71
C LEU A 119 32.95 -1.81 4.98
N ASP A 120 34.01 -1.01 5.05
CA ASP A 120 34.72 -0.86 6.29
C ASP A 120 33.85 -0.18 7.36
N TYR A 121 33.88 -0.71 8.58
CA TYR A 121 33.06 -0.19 9.68
C TYR A 121 33.33 1.29 9.97
N GLU A 122 34.60 1.72 9.92
CA GLU A 122 34.96 3.12 10.11
C GLU A 122 34.33 4.04 9.05
N LEU A 123 34.26 3.58 7.82
CA LEU A 123 33.59 4.32 6.74
C LEU A 123 32.07 4.41 7.01
N ALA A 124 31.44 3.31 7.42
CA ALA A 124 30.02 3.32 7.77
C ALA A 124 29.72 4.28 8.94
N GLU A 125 30.55 4.32 9.98
CA GLU A 125 30.41 5.29 11.09
C GLU A 125 30.48 6.75 10.58
N VAL A 126 31.43 7.06 9.70
CA VAL A 126 31.56 8.40 9.11
C VAL A 126 30.31 8.77 8.29
N VAL A 127 29.81 7.84 7.48
CA VAL A 127 28.60 8.06 6.67
C VAL A 127 27.38 8.28 7.57
N TYR A 128 27.22 7.49 8.63
CA TYR A 128 26.14 7.65 9.61
C TYR A 128 26.24 8.97 10.38
N ALA A 129 27.46 9.38 10.75
CA ALA A 129 27.68 10.68 11.40
C ALA A 129 27.34 11.84 10.46
N ALA A 130 27.70 11.74 9.18
CA ALA A 130 27.38 12.75 8.17
C ALA A 130 25.86 12.80 7.88
N TYR A 131 25.19 11.64 7.80
CA TYR A 131 23.74 11.57 7.68
C TYR A 131 23.07 12.26 8.88
N ALA A 132 23.46 11.88 10.10
CA ALA A 132 22.92 12.46 11.32
C ALA A 132 23.13 13.98 11.42
N ALA A 133 24.28 14.49 10.94
CA ALA A 133 24.58 15.92 10.92
C ALA A 133 23.63 16.73 10.01
N ASN A 134 23.03 16.08 9.00
CA ASN A 134 22.05 16.69 8.10
C ASN A 134 20.61 16.60 8.62
N GLN A 135 20.39 15.93 9.76
CA GLN A 135 19.07 15.82 10.38
C GLN A 135 18.93 16.84 11.52
N ASP A 136 17.73 17.35 11.72
CA ASP A 136 17.44 18.32 12.80
C ASP A 136 17.70 17.78 14.21
N ASN A 137 17.86 16.47 14.36
CA ASN A 137 18.07 15.77 15.63
C ASN A 137 19.56 15.50 15.97
N TYR A 138 20.50 16.07 15.26
CA TYR A 138 21.96 15.84 15.46
C TYR A 138 22.41 15.99 16.91
N GLY A 139 21.87 16.96 17.64
CA GLY A 139 22.23 17.22 19.03
C GLY A 139 21.92 16.06 20.00
N GLN A 140 21.00 15.18 19.68
CA GLN A 140 20.65 13.99 20.49
C GLN A 140 21.62 12.82 20.24
N LEU A 141 22.38 12.84 19.16
CA LEU A 141 23.26 11.76 18.67
C LEU A 141 24.71 11.91 19.09
N ALA A 142 25.11 13.05 19.63
CA ALA A 142 26.50 13.43 19.94
C ALA A 142 27.24 12.52 20.94
N GLY A 143 26.60 11.44 21.42
CA GLY A 143 27.20 10.51 22.39
C GLY A 143 27.20 9.04 21.98
N ASN A 144 26.48 8.60 20.95
CA ASN A 144 26.34 7.17 20.69
C ASN A 144 25.98 6.80 19.24
N ILE A 145 26.86 7.16 18.30
CA ILE A 145 26.69 6.84 16.88
C ILE A 145 26.60 5.32 16.63
N THR A 146 27.25 4.51 17.44
CA THR A 146 27.29 3.05 17.31
C THR A 146 25.91 2.39 17.37
N ASN A 147 24.99 2.99 18.14
CA ASN A 147 23.62 2.50 18.31
C ASN A 147 22.59 3.30 17.50
N TYR A 148 23.05 4.27 16.75
CA TYR A 148 22.17 5.06 15.90
C TYR A 148 21.66 4.19 14.74
N GLN A 149 20.34 4.13 14.57
CA GLN A 149 19.70 3.32 13.57
C GLN A 149 19.03 4.20 12.51
N VAL A 150 19.25 3.87 11.24
CA VAL A 150 18.69 4.57 10.09
C VAL A 150 17.99 3.52 9.19
N PRO A 151 16.81 3.83 8.64
CA PRO A 151 16.18 2.98 7.65
C PRO A 151 17.11 2.71 6.48
N LEU A 152 17.20 1.45 6.05
CA LEU A 152 18.13 1.01 5.01
C LEU A 152 17.96 1.83 3.73
N ILE A 153 16.72 2.07 3.31
CA ILE A 153 16.43 2.86 2.11
C ILE A 153 16.97 4.28 2.20
N ASP A 154 16.80 4.94 3.36
CA ASP A 154 17.25 6.32 3.54
C ASP A 154 18.78 6.41 3.56
N MET A 155 19.44 5.43 4.19
CA MET A 155 20.89 5.35 4.20
C MET A 155 21.47 5.07 2.82
N LEU A 156 20.90 4.12 2.08
CA LEU A 156 21.35 3.78 0.73
C LEU A 156 21.18 4.95 -0.24
N LEU A 157 20.05 5.65 -0.18
CA LEU A 157 19.82 6.85 -1.02
C LEU A 157 20.79 7.96 -0.65
N TYR A 158 21.04 8.16 0.65
CA TYR A 158 22.03 9.13 1.11
C TYR A 158 23.45 8.82 0.60
N VAL A 159 23.88 7.55 0.68
CA VAL A 159 25.18 7.12 0.14
C VAL A 159 25.27 7.37 -1.37
N CYS A 160 24.19 7.07 -2.11
CA CYS A 160 24.13 7.37 -3.55
C CYS A 160 24.29 8.85 -3.85
N ASP A 161 23.66 9.73 -3.07
CA ASP A 161 23.79 11.18 -3.25
C ASP A 161 25.20 11.69 -2.92
N GLN A 162 25.87 11.10 -1.90
CA GLN A 162 27.26 11.43 -1.57
C GLN A 162 28.26 10.96 -2.64
N LEU A 163 27.98 9.82 -3.29
CA LEU A 163 28.75 9.34 -4.43
C LEU A 163 28.62 10.26 -5.65
N ASP A 164 27.37 10.64 -5.98
CA ASP A 164 27.10 11.57 -7.08
C ASP A 164 27.76 12.94 -6.84
N ALA A 165 27.89 13.35 -5.58
CA ALA A 165 28.60 14.55 -5.16
C ALA A 165 30.14 14.40 -5.12
N GLY A 166 30.67 13.18 -5.32
CA GLY A 166 32.09 12.88 -5.30
C GLY A 166 32.74 12.93 -3.92
N VAL A 167 31.93 12.86 -2.86
CA VAL A 167 32.41 12.90 -1.44
C VAL A 167 32.89 11.53 -0.98
N VAL A 168 32.30 10.47 -1.47
CA VAL A 168 32.64 9.08 -1.18
C VAL A 168 33.12 8.41 -2.46
N THR A 169 34.14 7.56 -2.37
CA THR A 169 34.61 6.74 -3.49
C THR A 169 34.52 5.28 -3.11
N LEU A 170 33.91 4.48 -3.99
CA LEU A 170 33.77 3.04 -3.87
C LEU A 170 34.55 2.33 -4.98
N SER A 171 34.77 1.03 -4.85
CA SER A 171 35.28 0.21 -5.94
C SER A 171 34.26 0.12 -7.09
N ASP A 172 34.75 -0.18 -8.30
CA ASP A 172 33.89 -0.28 -9.48
C ASP A 172 32.74 -1.31 -9.29
N ASP A 173 33.02 -2.46 -8.64
CA ASP A 173 32.02 -3.51 -8.38
C ASP A 173 30.96 -3.03 -7.38
N GLN A 174 31.37 -2.32 -6.33
CA GLN A 174 30.44 -1.74 -5.34
C GLN A 174 29.59 -0.63 -5.95
N MET A 175 30.18 0.18 -6.83
CA MET A 175 29.49 1.26 -7.53
C MET A 175 28.39 0.72 -8.46
N GLN A 176 28.67 -0.38 -9.17
CA GLN A 176 27.69 -1.00 -10.05
C GLN A 176 26.53 -1.61 -9.26
N LEU A 177 26.81 -2.37 -8.21
CA LEU A 177 25.81 -2.94 -7.30
C LEU A 177 24.89 -1.86 -6.72
N LEU A 178 25.48 -0.76 -6.26
CA LEU A 178 24.73 0.34 -5.66
C LEU A 178 23.90 1.11 -6.70
N SER A 179 24.40 1.27 -7.92
CA SER A 179 23.68 1.91 -9.03
C SER A 179 22.42 1.11 -9.41
N ASP A 180 22.54 -0.22 -9.51
CA ASP A 180 21.40 -1.09 -9.82
C ASP A 180 20.37 -1.09 -8.68
N ALA A 181 20.84 -1.14 -7.43
CA ALA A 181 19.99 -1.03 -6.25
C ALA A 181 19.28 0.33 -6.17
N LYS A 182 19.98 1.44 -6.48
CA LYS A 182 19.41 2.80 -6.51
C LYS A 182 18.19 2.88 -7.43
N VAL A 183 18.28 2.34 -8.64
CA VAL A 183 17.18 2.39 -9.60
C VAL A 183 15.95 1.65 -9.06
N GLN A 184 16.15 0.48 -8.47
CA GLN A 184 15.05 -0.32 -7.90
C GLN A 184 14.43 0.37 -6.66
N MET A 185 15.27 0.89 -5.77
CA MET A 185 14.80 1.61 -4.56
C MET A 185 14.04 2.89 -4.90
N LEU A 186 14.55 3.69 -5.84
CA LEU A 186 13.85 4.89 -6.31
C LEU A 186 12.53 4.54 -6.99
N SER A 187 12.49 3.45 -7.75
CA SER A 187 11.25 2.97 -8.36
C SER A 187 10.24 2.56 -7.29
N ALA A 188 10.65 1.78 -6.29
CA ALA A 188 9.79 1.39 -5.17
C ALA A 188 9.31 2.61 -4.37
N LYS A 189 10.22 3.51 -4.01
CA LYS A 189 9.90 4.73 -3.28
C LYS A 189 8.91 5.60 -4.06
N ASN A 190 9.16 5.87 -5.33
CA ASN A 190 8.28 6.71 -6.15
C ASN A 190 6.89 6.09 -6.38
N GLN A 191 6.77 4.76 -6.33
CA GLN A 191 5.49 4.09 -6.47
C GLN A 191 4.71 4.02 -5.16
N LEU A 192 5.40 3.87 -4.02
CA LEU A 192 4.78 3.57 -2.73
C LEU A 192 4.85 4.72 -1.73
N GLN A 193 5.68 5.72 -1.94
CA GLN A 193 5.81 6.85 -1.02
C GLN A 193 5.90 8.17 -1.79
N GLY A 194 5.03 9.11 -1.44
CA GLY A 194 5.11 10.51 -1.85
C GLY A 194 5.64 11.40 -0.70
N ASP A 195 5.60 12.71 -0.90
CA ASP A 195 6.09 13.68 0.11
C ASP A 195 5.24 13.69 1.38
N GLN A 196 3.94 13.43 1.27
CA GLN A 196 2.99 13.52 2.39
C GLN A 196 2.35 12.19 2.76
N TYR A 197 2.26 11.26 1.82
CA TYR A 197 1.54 10.00 1.98
C TYR A 197 2.35 8.81 1.49
N SER A 198 2.25 7.71 2.24
CA SER A 198 2.64 6.37 1.79
C SER A 198 1.43 5.64 1.26
N ARG A 199 1.63 4.84 0.21
CA ARG A 199 0.62 3.99 -0.40
C ARG A 199 0.91 2.54 -0.07
N MET A 200 -0.06 1.88 0.52
CA MET A 200 -0.07 0.45 0.79
C MET A 200 -1.07 -0.22 -0.15
N LEU A 201 -0.66 -1.27 -0.83
CA LEU A 201 -1.50 -2.06 -1.71
C LEU A 201 -1.90 -3.34 -0.97
N LEU A 202 -3.19 -3.60 -0.90
CA LEU A 202 -3.74 -4.81 -0.29
C LEU A 202 -4.40 -5.63 -1.39
N TYR A 203 -4.00 -6.86 -1.53
CA TYR A 203 -4.59 -7.81 -2.46
C TYR A 203 -5.60 -8.65 -1.68
N LEU A 204 -6.87 -8.57 -2.09
CA LEU A 204 -7.97 -9.17 -1.36
C LEU A 204 -8.42 -10.47 -2.03
N THR A 205 -8.80 -11.44 -1.19
CA THR A 205 -9.46 -12.68 -1.63
C THR A 205 -10.93 -12.47 -2.01
N LEU A 206 -11.49 -11.31 -1.62
CA LEU A 206 -12.85 -10.90 -1.88
C LEU A 206 -13.07 -10.48 -3.35
N PRO A 207 -14.28 -10.59 -3.88
CA PRO A 207 -14.61 -10.12 -5.24
C PRO A 207 -14.38 -8.60 -5.36
N VAL A 208 -14.17 -8.11 -6.60
CA VAL A 208 -13.91 -6.69 -6.89
C VAL A 208 -15.04 -5.76 -6.39
N SER A 209 -16.27 -6.27 -6.29
CA SER A 209 -17.42 -5.51 -5.79
C SER A 209 -18.40 -6.42 -5.05
N GLY A 210 -19.06 -5.87 -4.05
CA GLY A 210 -20.06 -6.57 -3.24
C GLY A 210 -20.12 -6.04 -1.82
N ASP A 211 -21.18 -6.40 -1.09
CA ASP A 211 -21.39 -5.92 0.28
C ASP A 211 -20.27 -6.34 1.23
N GLU A 212 -19.69 -7.53 1.02
CA GLU A 212 -18.56 -8.05 1.82
C GLU A 212 -17.30 -7.22 1.60
N THR A 213 -16.98 -6.89 0.36
CA THR A 213 -15.81 -6.07 0.01
C THR A 213 -15.93 -4.65 0.57
N TYR A 214 -17.13 -4.06 0.50
CA TYR A 214 -17.36 -2.73 1.07
C TYR A 214 -17.29 -2.73 2.59
N ALA A 215 -17.86 -3.74 3.25
CA ALA A 215 -17.76 -3.90 4.69
C ALA A 215 -16.30 -4.07 5.13
N PHE A 216 -15.51 -4.81 4.35
CA PHE A 216 -14.10 -4.98 4.64
C PHE A 216 -13.28 -3.71 4.39
N THR A 217 -13.59 -2.92 3.36
CA THR A 217 -12.96 -1.59 3.17
C THR A 217 -13.24 -0.65 4.34
N ASP A 218 -14.43 -0.67 4.92
CA ASP A 218 -14.72 0.09 6.14
C ASP A 218 -13.85 -0.41 7.32
N THR A 219 -13.68 -1.74 7.44
CA THR A 219 -12.81 -2.34 8.45
C THR A 219 -11.35 -1.91 8.28
N ILE A 220 -10.82 -1.92 7.05
CA ILE A 220 -9.46 -1.42 6.74
C ILE A 220 -9.30 0.03 7.21
N GLN A 221 -10.28 0.89 6.93
CA GLN A 221 -10.24 2.29 7.37
C GLN A 221 -10.29 2.42 8.89
N GLU A 222 -11.11 1.62 9.58
CA GLU A 222 -11.18 1.63 11.05
C GLU A 222 -9.86 1.21 11.68
N ILE A 223 -9.19 0.19 11.13
CA ILE A 223 -7.88 -0.25 11.57
C ILE A 223 -6.85 0.85 11.34
N ALA A 224 -6.79 1.41 10.14
CA ALA A 224 -5.85 2.46 9.80
C ALA A 224 -6.00 3.71 10.70
N ARG A 225 -7.22 4.07 11.09
CA ARG A 225 -7.47 5.16 12.03
C ARG A 225 -6.96 4.92 13.46
N LYS A 226 -6.75 3.66 13.88
CA LYS A 226 -6.10 3.38 15.17
C LYS A 226 -4.65 3.83 15.17
N TYR A 227 -3.95 3.66 14.04
CA TYR A 227 -2.56 4.06 13.87
C TYR A 227 -2.41 5.54 13.52
N TYR A 228 -3.37 6.09 12.78
CA TYR A 228 -3.35 7.47 12.26
C TYR A 228 -4.65 8.22 12.63
N PRO A 229 -4.88 8.51 13.93
CA PRO A 229 -6.15 9.11 14.40
C PRO A 229 -6.39 10.53 13.85
N ASP A 230 -5.31 11.28 13.56
CA ASP A 230 -5.36 12.65 13.05
C ASP A 230 -5.16 12.72 11.52
N GLY A 231 -4.98 11.58 10.86
CA GLY A 231 -4.70 11.50 9.42
C GLY A 231 -5.98 11.51 8.58
N ASN A 232 -5.90 12.15 7.42
CA ASN A 232 -6.85 11.89 6.34
C ASN A 232 -6.46 10.57 5.67
N ILE A 233 -7.18 9.52 5.99
CA ILE A 233 -7.01 8.17 5.46
C ILE A 233 -8.10 7.92 4.43
#